data_d4c6e426fda73b24ad007682aa57fae1
#
_entry.id   d4c6e426fda73b24ad007682aa57fae1
#
_cell.length_a   1.000
_cell.length_b   1.000
_cell.length_c   1.000
_cell.angle_alpha   90.00
_cell.angle_beta   90.00
_cell.angle_gamma   90.00
#
_symmetry.space_group_name_H-M   'P 1'
#
loop_
_entity.id
_entity.type
_entity.pdbx_description
1 polymer ?
#
loop_
_entity_poly.entity_id
_entity_poly.type
_entity_poly.pdbx_seq_one_letter_code
_entity_poly.pdbx_strand_id
1 'polypeptide(L)'
;MKLVEFSVSNYRSITTAHKIKLKNLTVLVGKNNEGKSNLLRALNIAMTAVAAHSRQRPPRITPLSMRRMYNWERDFPLQYQLRKSGLDSIFKLHFRLEGEELGEFHAKTGIRGNEDIPIVVKIGKDNLPKIEVPKRGSSSYNRKSQEVTEFISKRISMNYIQAIRTENMAIDALQEAIK
;
A
#
# COMPACT_ATOMS: atom_id res chain seq x y z
N MET A 1 4.21 13.45 9.75
CA MET A 1 4.16 11.97 9.55
C MET A 1 4.89 11.59 8.28
N LYS A 2 5.64 10.49 8.28
CA LYS A 2 6.40 10.00 7.13
C LYS A 2 6.18 8.50 6.93
N LEU A 3 6.19 8.04 5.68
CA LEU A 3 6.37 6.63 5.36
C LEU A 3 7.88 6.35 5.38
N VAL A 4 8.34 5.55 6.36
CA VAL A 4 9.78 5.35 6.61
C VAL A 4 10.30 4.01 6.10
N GLU A 5 9.41 3.02 5.90
CA GLU A 5 9.79 1.71 5.38
C GLU A 5 8.64 1.11 4.55
N PHE A 6 9.00 0.46 3.47
CA PHE A 6 8.09 -0.34 2.65
C PHE A 6 8.70 -1.70 2.35
N SER A 7 7.88 -2.73 2.39
CA SER A 7 8.27 -4.05 1.89
C SER A 7 7.10 -4.73 1.18
N VAL A 8 7.42 -5.58 0.22
CA VAL A 8 6.45 -6.37 -0.54
C VAL A 8 6.98 -7.79 -0.71
N SER A 9 6.08 -8.77 -0.65
CA SER A 9 6.36 -10.18 -0.95
C SER A 9 5.23 -10.81 -1.73
N ASN A 10 5.55 -11.84 -2.49
CA ASN A 10 4.62 -12.55 -3.37
C ASN A 10 3.91 -11.63 -4.38
N TYR A 11 4.65 -10.73 -5.01
CA TYR A 11 4.12 -9.83 -6.01
C TYR A 11 5.01 -9.85 -7.26
N ARG A 12 4.49 -10.34 -8.39
CA ARG A 12 5.19 -10.49 -9.67
C ARG A 12 6.55 -11.19 -9.52
N SER A 13 7.65 -10.52 -9.85
CA SER A 13 9.02 -11.03 -9.70
C SER A 13 9.53 -11.02 -8.26
N ILE A 14 8.83 -10.37 -7.35
CA ILE A 14 9.26 -10.23 -5.96
C ILE A 14 8.65 -11.34 -5.11
N THR A 15 9.43 -12.37 -4.82
CA THR A 15 8.99 -13.56 -4.05
C THR A 15 9.24 -13.42 -2.56
N THR A 16 10.35 -12.80 -2.19
CA THR A 16 10.75 -12.60 -0.79
C THR A 16 10.70 -11.13 -0.42
N ALA A 17 10.36 -10.86 0.83
CA ALA A 17 10.27 -9.48 1.31
C ALA A 17 11.64 -8.84 1.43
N HIS A 18 11.85 -7.74 0.73
CA HIS A 18 12.98 -6.84 0.95
C HIS A 18 12.48 -5.56 1.58
N LYS A 19 13.04 -5.20 2.72
CA LYS A 19 12.72 -3.95 3.41
C LYS A 19 13.46 -2.80 2.76
N ILE A 20 12.71 -1.81 2.30
CA ILE A 20 13.25 -0.59 1.71
C ILE A 20 13.00 0.54 2.67
N LYS A 21 14.08 1.11 3.18
CA LYS A 21 14.00 2.34 3.97
C LYS A 21 13.75 3.52 3.05
N LEU A 22 12.74 4.30 3.37
CA LEU A 22 12.35 5.48 2.62
C LEU A 22 12.82 6.74 3.36
N LYS A 23 13.39 7.67 2.60
CA LYS A 23 13.86 8.98 3.05
C LYS A 23 13.18 10.07 2.22
N ASN A 24 13.50 11.34 2.49
CA ASN A 24 12.99 12.46 1.69
C ASN A 24 13.28 12.30 0.19
N LEU A 25 14.41 11.69 -0.15
CA LEU A 25 14.75 11.22 -1.49
C LEU A 25 15.23 9.79 -1.40
N THR A 26 14.65 8.91 -2.22
CA THR A 26 15.06 7.51 -2.34
C THR A 26 15.16 7.16 -3.82
N VAL A 27 16.30 6.67 -4.24
CA VAL A 27 16.59 6.31 -5.62
C VAL A 27 16.71 4.78 -5.73
N LEU A 28 15.96 4.18 -6.65
CA LEU A 28 16.05 2.75 -6.96
C LEU A 28 16.94 2.56 -8.19
N VAL A 29 18.09 1.93 -8.00
CA VAL A 29 19.05 1.63 -9.07
C VAL A 29 19.13 0.12 -9.28
N GLY A 30 19.28 -0.30 -10.53
CA GLY A 30 19.43 -1.71 -10.91
C GLY A 30 19.15 -1.89 -12.40
N LYS A 31 19.44 -3.06 -12.94
CA LYS A 31 19.21 -3.39 -14.37
C LYS A 31 17.72 -3.33 -14.75
N ASN A 32 17.44 -3.15 -16.03
CA ASN A 32 16.07 -3.25 -16.53
C ASN A 32 15.51 -4.65 -16.22
N ASN A 33 14.22 -4.73 -15.91
CA ASN A 33 13.50 -5.94 -15.49
C ASN A 33 13.82 -6.51 -14.08
N GLU A 34 14.65 -5.87 -13.27
CA GLU A 34 14.95 -6.33 -11.88
C GLU A 34 13.88 -5.97 -10.84
N GLY A 35 12.67 -5.61 -11.26
CA GLY A 35 11.55 -5.40 -10.32
C GLY A 35 11.39 -3.98 -9.79
N LYS A 36 12.22 -2.98 -10.20
CA LYS A 36 12.08 -1.57 -9.75
C LYS A 36 10.68 -1.00 -9.99
N SER A 37 10.16 -1.17 -11.21
CA SER A 37 8.80 -0.74 -11.56
C SER A 37 7.72 -1.54 -10.81
N ASN A 38 7.98 -2.83 -10.54
CA ASN A 38 7.07 -3.66 -9.75
C ASN A 38 7.00 -3.17 -8.31
N LEU A 39 8.12 -2.72 -7.76
CA LEU A 39 8.18 -2.15 -6.41
C LEU A 39 7.37 -0.86 -6.29
N LEU A 40 7.53 0.08 -7.23
CA LEU A 40 6.76 1.32 -7.25
C LEU A 40 5.26 1.06 -7.45
N ARG A 41 4.89 0.12 -8.33
CA ARG A 41 3.50 -0.31 -8.50
C ARG A 41 2.95 -0.95 -7.23
N ALA A 42 3.73 -1.78 -6.57
CA ALA A 42 3.35 -2.39 -5.30
C ALA A 42 3.07 -1.34 -4.21
N LEU A 43 3.92 -0.32 -4.11
CA LEU A 43 3.70 0.80 -3.20
C LEU A 43 2.41 1.56 -3.54
N ASN A 44 2.18 1.84 -4.83
CA ASN A 44 0.94 2.49 -5.27
C ASN A 44 -0.32 1.67 -4.92
N ILE A 45 -0.29 0.34 -5.15
CA ILE A 45 -1.39 -0.57 -4.78
C ILE A 45 -1.66 -0.49 -3.27
N ALA A 46 -0.61 -0.58 -2.45
CA ALA A 46 -0.72 -0.56 -1.00
C ALA A 46 -1.30 0.77 -0.48
N MET A 47 -0.79 1.91 -0.97
CA MET A 47 -1.26 3.24 -0.59
C MET A 47 -2.71 3.49 -1.03
N THR A 48 -3.08 3.04 -2.23
CA THR A 48 -4.47 3.11 -2.71
C THR A 48 -5.40 2.25 -1.85
N ALA A 49 -4.97 1.05 -1.44
CA ALA A 49 -5.75 0.20 -0.55
C ALA A 49 -5.97 0.86 0.83
N VAL A 50 -4.93 1.50 1.39
CA VAL A 50 -5.03 2.27 2.65
C VAL A 50 -6.02 3.42 2.50
N ALA A 51 -5.90 4.20 1.44
CA ALA A 51 -6.80 5.33 1.17
C ALA A 51 -8.26 4.88 0.94
N ALA A 52 -8.45 3.73 0.34
CA ALA A 52 -9.77 3.15 0.13
C ALA A 52 -10.41 2.68 1.43
N HIS A 53 -9.64 2.02 2.29
CA HIS A 53 -10.12 1.52 3.58
C HIS A 53 -10.49 2.65 4.55
N SER A 54 -9.87 3.82 4.41
CA SER A 54 -10.11 5.00 5.24
C SER A 54 -11.50 5.61 5.08
N ARG A 55 -12.18 5.38 3.96
CA ARG A 55 -13.45 6.03 3.64
C ARG A 55 -14.62 5.24 4.21
N GLN A 56 -15.51 5.90 4.94
CA GLN A 56 -16.74 5.29 5.51
C GLN A 56 -17.73 4.83 4.43
N ARG A 57 -17.73 5.52 3.28
CA ARG A 57 -18.37 4.99 2.07
C ARG A 57 -17.22 4.47 1.23
N PRO A 58 -17.20 3.17 0.88
CA PRO A 58 -16.23 2.72 -0.07
C PRO A 58 -16.31 3.68 -1.25
N PRO A 59 -15.18 4.34 -1.65
CA PRO A 59 -15.17 4.89 -2.98
C PRO A 59 -15.68 3.73 -3.81
N ARG A 60 -16.39 3.96 -4.88
CA ARG A 60 -16.72 2.91 -5.84
C ARG A 60 -15.41 2.30 -6.41
N ILE A 61 -14.56 1.80 -5.52
CA ILE A 61 -13.58 0.79 -5.85
C ILE A 61 -14.46 -0.44 -6.06
N THR A 62 -15.09 -0.42 -7.20
CA THR A 62 -15.74 -1.60 -7.70
C THR A 62 -14.66 -2.68 -7.74
N PRO A 63 -15.00 -3.95 -7.53
CA PRO A 63 -14.09 -5.06 -7.81
C PRO A 63 -13.34 -4.87 -9.13
N LEU A 64 -13.94 -4.16 -10.08
CA LEU A 64 -13.38 -3.82 -11.38
C LEU A 64 -12.21 -2.82 -11.33
N SER A 65 -12.26 -1.79 -10.48
CA SER A 65 -11.16 -0.81 -10.37
C SER A 65 -9.96 -1.41 -9.63
N MET A 66 -10.19 -2.22 -8.59
CA MET A 66 -9.13 -2.97 -7.94
C MET A 66 -8.52 -4.02 -8.86
N ARG A 67 -9.33 -4.74 -9.68
CA ARG A 67 -8.82 -5.69 -10.68
C ARG A 67 -7.95 -5.04 -11.75
N ARG A 68 -8.14 -3.77 -12.06
CA ARG A 68 -7.21 -3.03 -12.94
C ARG A 68 -5.85 -2.80 -12.29
N MET A 69 -5.83 -2.52 -10.99
CA MET A 69 -4.59 -2.28 -10.24
C MET A 69 -3.87 -3.58 -9.87
N TYR A 70 -4.61 -4.56 -9.35
CA TYR A 70 -4.11 -5.87 -8.94
C TYR A 70 -5.05 -6.97 -9.43
N ASN A 71 -4.47 -8.01 -10.00
CA ASN A 71 -5.15 -9.26 -10.36
C ASN A 71 -4.27 -10.43 -9.92
N TRP A 72 -4.82 -11.32 -9.08
CA TRP A 72 -4.05 -12.40 -8.47
C TRP A 72 -3.43 -13.34 -9.53
N GLU A 73 -4.15 -13.69 -10.58
CA GLU A 73 -3.67 -14.57 -11.66
C GLU A 73 -2.50 -13.95 -12.43
N ARG A 74 -2.49 -12.64 -12.60
CA ARG A 74 -1.45 -11.89 -13.31
C ARG A 74 -0.28 -11.50 -12.40
N ASP A 75 -0.57 -11.13 -11.15
CA ASP A 75 0.37 -10.41 -10.30
C ASP A 75 0.93 -11.26 -9.15
N PHE A 76 0.29 -12.40 -8.82
CA PHE A 76 0.85 -13.35 -7.87
C PHE A 76 1.91 -14.22 -8.56
N PRO A 77 3.07 -14.53 -7.93
CA PRO A 77 4.14 -15.31 -8.55
C PRO A 77 3.66 -16.68 -9.03
N LEU A 78 3.80 -16.95 -10.33
CA LEU A 78 3.31 -18.17 -11.00
C LEU A 78 3.79 -19.46 -10.30
N GLN A 79 5.04 -19.48 -9.87
CA GLN A 79 5.64 -20.63 -9.18
C GLN A 79 4.95 -21.00 -7.85
N TYR A 80 4.16 -20.09 -7.27
CA TYR A 80 3.44 -20.32 -6.03
C TYR A 80 1.92 -20.51 -6.22
N GLN A 81 1.40 -20.27 -7.42
CA GLN A 81 -0.03 -20.39 -7.72
C GLN A 81 -0.54 -21.84 -7.60
N LEU A 82 0.32 -22.83 -7.86
CA LEU A 82 -0.01 -24.24 -7.75
C LEU A 82 0.05 -24.81 -6.32
N ARG A 83 0.50 -24.02 -5.36
CA ARG A 83 0.55 -24.46 -3.96
C ARG A 83 -0.85 -24.47 -3.35
N LYS A 84 -1.15 -25.52 -2.57
CA LYS A 84 -2.47 -25.72 -1.92
C LYS A 84 -2.80 -24.68 -0.83
N SER A 85 -1.80 -24.10 -0.18
CA SER A 85 -2.02 -23.06 0.84
C SER A 85 -2.26 -21.70 0.15
N GLY A 86 -3.39 -21.09 0.45
CA GLY A 86 -3.72 -19.74 -0.04
C GLY A 86 -2.68 -18.73 0.44
N LEU A 87 -1.77 -18.38 -0.47
CA LEU A 87 -0.76 -17.36 -0.21
C LEU A 87 -1.28 -16.03 -0.75
N ASP A 88 -1.11 -14.98 0.02
CA ASP A 88 -1.46 -13.62 -0.37
C ASP A 88 -0.22 -12.87 -0.88
N SER A 89 -0.43 -11.90 -1.74
CA SER A 89 0.54 -10.81 -1.91
C SER A 89 0.49 -9.94 -0.67
N ILE A 90 1.64 -9.68 -0.06
CA ILE A 90 1.74 -8.96 1.21
C ILE A 90 2.53 -7.69 1.01
N PHE A 91 1.93 -6.56 1.37
CA PHE A 91 2.52 -5.24 1.32
C PHE A 91 2.57 -4.69 2.75
N LYS A 92 3.76 -4.31 3.22
CA LYS A 92 3.95 -3.75 4.55
C LYS A 92 4.42 -2.31 4.45
N LEU A 93 3.71 -1.43 5.10
CA LEU A 93 3.98 0.00 5.19
C LEU A 93 4.29 0.34 6.63
N HIS A 94 5.33 1.11 6.86
CA HIS A 94 5.69 1.59 8.19
C HIS A 94 5.67 3.11 8.21
N PHE A 95 4.70 3.66 8.91
CA PHE A 95 4.56 5.10 9.08
C PHE A 95 5.16 5.52 10.41
N ARG A 96 5.73 6.73 10.46
CA ARG A 96 6.21 7.35 11.69
C ARG A 96 5.54 8.69 11.90
N LEU A 97 4.96 8.84 13.08
CA LEU A 97 4.42 10.11 13.56
C LEU A 97 5.55 11.05 13.96
N GLU A 98 5.37 12.35 13.77
CA GLU A 98 6.35 13.39 14.09
C GLU A 98 5.69 14.49 14.92
N GLY A 99 6.43 15.03 15.90
CA GLY A 99 5.99 16.13 16.71
C GLY A 99 4.67 15.87 17.45
N GLU A 100 3.69 16.76 17.28
CA GLU A 100 2.40 16.71 17.97
C GLU A 100 1.43 15.64 17.43
N GLU A 101 1.75 15.03 16.29
CA GLU A 101 0.88 14.05 15.64
C GLU A 101 0.57 12.81 16.49
N LEU A 102 1.44 12.47 17.45
CA LEU A 102 1.19 11.39 18.39
C LEU A 102 -0.01 11.69 19.29
N GLY A 103 -0.09 12.93 19.80
CA GLY A 103 -1.23 13.40 20.60
C GLY A 103 -2.53 13.41 19.79
N GLU A 104 -2.48 13.92 18.56
CA GLU A 104 -3.63 13.95 17.66
C GLU A 104 -4.09 12.53 17.30
N PHE A 105 -3.15 11.60 17.05
CA PHE A 105 -3.45 10.20 16.77
C PHE A 105 -4.17 9.55 17.96
N HIS A 106 -3.67 9.77 19.18
CA HIS A 106 -4.30 9.26 20.41
C HIS A 106 -5.70 9.85 20.59
N ALA A 107 -5.87 11.16 20.41
CA ALA A 107 -7.16 11.83 20.54
C ALA A 107 -8.19 11.29 19.54
N LYS A 108 -7.78 11.08 18.26
CA LYS A 108 -8.67 10.60 17.21
C LYS A 108 -9.00 9.12 17.31
N THR A 109 -8.00 8.27 17.58
CA THR A 109 -8.18 6.81 17.54
C THR A 109 -8.43 6.21 18.93
N GLY A 110 -8.15 6.94 20.01
CA GLY A 110 -8.14 6.41 21.37
C GLY A 110 -7.11 5.31 21.60
N ILE A 111 -6.14 5.16 20.69
CA ILE A 111 -5.09 4.15 20.77
C ILE A 111 -3.85 4.80 21.39
N ARG A 112 -3.43 4.31 22.55
CA ARG A 112 -2.14 4.67 23.15
C ARG A 112 -1.04 3.83 22.51
N GLY A 113 -0.01 4.46 21.98
CA GLY A 113 1.10 3.75 21.31
C GLY A 113 2.32 4.65 21.17
N ASN A 114 3.34 4.12 20.55
CA ASN A 114 4.54 4.85 20.13
C ASN A 114 4.31 5.50 18.75
N GLU A 115 5.33 6.20 18.27
CA GLU A 115 5.34 6.94 16.98
C GLU A 115 5.16 6.05 15.75
N ASP A 116 5.41 4.74 15.86
CA ASP A 116 5.42 3.83 14.70
C ASP A 116 4.05 3.18 14.48
N ILE A 117 3.53 3.28 13.26
CA ILE A 117 2.26 2.68 12.83
C ILE A 117 2.55 1.71 11.67
N PRO A 118 2.64 0.41 11.94
CA PRO A 118 2.74 -0.60 10.90
C PRO A 118 1.37 -0.88 10.29
N ILE A 119 1.30 -0.94 8.97
CA ILE A 119 0.13 -1.37 8.19
C ILE A 119 0.53 -2.55 7.32
N VAL A 120 -0.29 -3.58 7.30
CA VAL A 120 -0.15 -4.72 6.39
C VAL A 120 -1.38 -4.78 5.50
N VAL A 121 -1.15 -4.74 4.20
CA VAL A 121 -2.17 -4.99 3.18
C VAL A 121 -1.93 -6.38 2.61
N LYS A 122 -2.94 -7.24 2.65
CA LYS A 122 -2.92 -8.58 2.07
C LYS A 122 -3.96 -8.66 0.96
N ILE A 123 -3.57 -9.21 -0.19
CA ILE A 123 -4.49 -9.40 -1.32
C ILE A 123 -4.35 -10.84 -1.81
N GLY A 124 -5.42 -11.61 -1.67
CA GLY A 124 -5.51 -13.01 -2.08
C GLY A 124 -6.20 -13.20 -3.44
N LYS A 125 -6.68 -14.42 -3.68
CA LYS A 125 -7.42 -14.80 -4.91
C LYS A 125 -8.71 -14.03 -5.12
N ASP A 126 -9.31 -13.51 -4.06
CA ASP A 126 -10.50 -12.67 -4.10
C ASP A 126 -10.25 -11.28 -4.71
N ASN A 127 -8.97 -10.90 -4.87
CA ASN A 127 -8.53 -9.57 -5.32
C ASN A 127 -9.00 -8.42 -4.40
N LEU A 128 -9.41 -8.73 -3.17
CA LEU A 128 -9.85 -7.73 -2.21
C LEU A 128 -8.75 -7.46 -1.18
N PRO A 129 -8.39 -6.18 -0.96
CA PRO A 129 -7.39 -5.83 0.04
C PRO A 129 -7.95 -6.03 1.45
N LYS A 130 -7.22 -6.77 2.27
CA LYS A 130 -7.42 -6.92 3.72
C LYS A 130 -6.35 -6.12 4.44
N ILE A 131 -6.77 -5.23 5.35
CA ILE A 131 -5.87 -4.36 6.07
C ILE A 131 -5.77 -4.79 7.53
N GLU A 132 -4.56 -4.97 7.99
CA GLU A 132 -4.21 -5.31 9.36
C GLU A 132 -3.25 -4.27 9.93
N VAL A 133 -3.38 -3.99 11.22
CA VAL A 133 -2.46 -3.12 11.96
C VAL A 133 -1.75 -3.98 13.03
N PRO A 134 -0.64 -4.65 12.66
CA PRO A 134 0.02 -5.62 13.52
C PRO A 134 0.86 -4.91 14.60
N LYS A 135 0.28 -4.70 15.79
CA LYS A 135 1.00 -4.15 16.94
C LYS A 135 0.66 -4.94 18.19
N ARG A 136 1.54 -4.95 19.21
CA ARG A 136 1.24 -5.56 20.52
C ARG A 136 -0.06 -4.96 21.06
N GLY A 137 -1.04 -5.80 21.43
CA GLY A 137 -2.41 -5.36 21.71
C GLY A 137 -3.27 -5.17 20.46
N SER A 138 -2.97 -5.89 19.37
CA SER A 138 -3.50 -5.72 18.01
C SER A 138 -5.02 -5.77 17.88
N SER A 139 -5.75 -6.35 18.82
CA SER A 139 -7.22 -6.42 18.76
C SER A 139 -7.88 -5.04 18.73
N SER A 140 -7.35 -4.06 19.47
CA SER A 140 -7.86 -2.69 19.45
C SER A 140 -7.45 -1.94 18.17
N TYR A 141 -6.24 -2.16 17.67
CA TYR A 141 -5.77 -1.56 16.43
C TYR A 141 -6.53 -2.07 15.21
N ASN A 142 -6.77 -3.39 15.11
CA ASN A 142 -7.52 -3.96 14.00
C ASN A 142 -8.99 -3.54 14.02
N ARG A 143 -9.62 -3.44 15.18
CA ARG A 143 -10.99 -2.89 15.31
C ARG A 143 -11.09 -1.43 14.87
N LYS A 144 -10.04 -0.66 15.05
CA LYS A 144 -9.94 0.75 14.68
C LYS A 144 -9.10 0.98 13.42
N SER A 145 -8.92 -0.06 12.59
CA SER A 145 -8.11 0.03 11.38
C SER A 145 -8.60 1.13 10.43
N GLN A 146 -9.91 1.40 10.42
CA GLN A 146 -10.50 2.46 9.60
C GLN A 146 -10.08 3.85 10.09
N GLU A 147 -10.15 4.12 11.39
CA GLU A 147 -9.73 5.40 11.97
C GLU A 147 -8.22 5.61 11.79
N VAL A 148 -7.43 4.53 11.94
CA VAL A 148 -5.99 4.57 11.71
C VAL A 148 -5.69 4.92 10.25
N THR A 149 -6.31 4.24 9.29
CA THR A 149 -6.09 4.52 7.87
C THR A 149 -6.63 5.89 7.46
N GLU A 150 -7.73 6.36 8.06
CA GLU A 150 -8.23 7.71 7.86
C GLU A 150 -7.25 8.77 8.36
N PHE A 151 -6.63 8.54 9.53
CA PHE A 151 -5.61 9.43 10.06
C PHE A 151 -4.40 9.54 9.12
N ILE A 152 -3.95 8.41 8.56
CA ILE A 152 -2.85 8.34 7.61
C ILE A 152 -3.22 9.06 6.30
N SER A 153 -4.37 8.74 5.71
CA SER A 153 -4.78 9.23 4.40
C SER A 153 -5.04 10.74 4.34
N LYS A 154 -5.32 11.36 5.49
CA LYS A 154 -5.44 12.83 5.60
C LYS A 154 -4.09 13.54 5.59
N ARG A 155 -2.99 12.83 5.84
CA ARG A 155 -1.64 13.41 6.01
C ARG A 155 -0.67 13.01 4.91
N ILE A 156 -0.87 11.86 4.29
CA ILE A 156 -0.01 11.36 3.21
C ILE A 156 -0.87 10.98 2.01
N SER A 157 -0.53 11.55 0.86
CA SER A 157 -1.05 11.13 -0.46
C SER A 157 0.07 10.52 -1.30
N MET A 158 -0.31 9.59 -2.18
CA MET A 158 0.60 8.97 -3.14
C MET A 158 0.27 9.43 -4.55
N ASN A 159 1.21 10.13 -5.18
CA ASN A 159 1.13 10.46 -6.60
C ASN A 159 2.08 9.54 -7.37
N TYR A 160 1.52 8.62 -8.14
CA TYR A 160 2.28 7.66 -8.93
C TYR A 160 2.40 8.14 -10.37
N ILE A 161 3.59 8.61 -10.74
CA ILE A 161 3.89 9.03 -12.11
C ILE A 161 4.47 7.83 -12.85
N GLN A 162 3.72 7.31 -13.83
CA GLN A 162 4.18 6.22 -14.67
C GLN A 162 5.20 6.72 -15.70
N ALA A 163 6.18 5.87 -16.02
CA ALA A 163 7.03 6.12 -17.18
C ALA A 163 6.15 6.05 -18.45
N ILE A 164 5.94 7.18 -19.11
CA ILE A 164 5.14 7.29 -20.33
C ILE A 164 5.88 6.56 -21.45
N ARG A 165 5.22 5.54 -22.04
CA ARG A 165 5.80 4.74 -23.12
C ARG A 165 5.08 4.91 -24.47
N THR A 166 3.93 5.55 -24.48
CA THR A 166 3.13 5.80 -25.69
C THR A 166 2.45 7.17 -25.60
N GLU A 167 2.14 7.78 -26.77
CA GLU A 167 1.45 9.08 -26.86
C GLU A 167 0.09 9.06 -26.13
N ASN A 168 -0.68 7.97 -26.27
CA ASN A 168 -1.99 7.84 -25.59
C ASN A 168 -1.87 7.87 -24.06
N MET A 169 -0.82 7.25 -23.49
CA MET A 169 -0.57 7.31 -22.04
C MET A 169 -0.15 8.70 -21.58
N ALA A 170 0.46 9.52 -22.48
CA ALA A 170 0.80 10.91 -22.19
C ALA A 170 -0.47 11.77 -22.09
N ILE A 171 -1.41 11.58 -23.01
CA ILE A 171 -2.68 12.30 -23.06
C ILE A 171 -3.53 11.95 -21.82
N ASP A 172 -3.64 10.67 -21.47
CA ASP A 172 -4.37 10.23 -20.29
C ASP A 172 -3.78 10.82 -18.99
N ALA A 173 -2.45 10.83 -18.86
CA ALA A 173 -1.77 11.41 -17.69
C ALA A 173 -1.97 12.94 -17.61
N LEU A 174 -1.98 13.65 -18.75
CA LEU A 174 -2.29 15.08 -18.80
C LEU A 174 -3.75 15.38 -18.43
N GLN A 175 -4.69 14.55 -18.88
CA GLN A 175 -6.11 14.70 -18.54
C GLN A 175 -6.39 14.44 -17.05
N GLU A 176 -5.66 13.53 -16.40
CA GLU A 176 -5.74 13.32 -14.94
C GLU A 176 -5.13 14.47 -14.13
N ALA A 177 -4.08 15.10 -14.64
CA ALA A 177 -3.41 16.21 -13.96
C ALA A 177 -4.20 17.53 -14.01
N ILE A 178 -5.16 17.67 -14.92
CA ILE A 178 -5.99 18.88 -15.12
C ILE A 178 -7.33 18.81 -14.37
N LYS A 179 -7.67 17.66 -13.77
CA LYS A 179 -8.85 17.46 -12.92
C LYS A 179 -8.55 17.71 -11.44
#